data_9cff1adce9278d66d60382e4088fee36
#
_entry.id   9cff1adce9278d66d60382e4088fee36
#
_cell.length_a   1.000
_cell.length_b   1.000
_cell.length_c   1.000
_cell.angle_alpha   90.00
_cell.angle_beta   90.00
_cell.angle_gamma   90.00
#
_symmetry.space_group_name_H-M   'P 1'
#
loop_
_entity.id
_entity.type
_entity.pdbx_description
1 polymer ?
#
loop_
_entity_poly.entity_id
_entity_poly.type
_entity_poly.pdbx_seq_one_letter_code
_entity_poly.pdbx_strand_id
1 'polypeptide(L)'
;MILGHIGARKGSKGVPGKNFRPIHGKPLIDWSLDQLFAHPRVDAVVVSTDDAAIYAHAVAKGALAIGLRPAHLATDTAGKWGVWQHALAAAEPLAGPVTAFLDLDCTSPLRLPSDITGALDLFAAKAPDMVMSCCEARKNPYFNLVEPDATGALHVSKPLPGGVVARQQAPVVYEHAASTYVVAPGYLRRAQGLWEGRVIPFLMPPERCVDIDTPFDFAMVEWLMQRSLP
;
A
#
# COMPACT_ATOMS: atom_id res chain seq x y z
N MET A 1 -3.10 20.59 -2.45
CA MET A 1 -3.16 19.61 -3.54
C MET A 1 -3.05 18.19 -2.99
N ILE A 2 -3.60 17.19 -3.68
CA ILE A 2 -3.41 15.77 -3.38
C ILE A 2 -2.25 15.24 -4.23
N LEU A 3 -1.18 14.77 -3.58
CA LEU A 3 -0.01 14.19 -4.23
C LEU A 3 -0.15 12.67 -4.26
N GLY A 4 -0.28 12.09 -5.47
CA GLY A 4 -0.23 10.65 -5.70
C GLY A 4 1.22 10.14 -5.69
N HIS A 5 1.46 9.03 -5.04
CA HIS A 5 2.77 8.40 -4.91
C HIS A 5 2.72 6.92 -5.24
N ILE A 6 3.77 6.41 -5.86
CA ILE A 6 4.04 4.98 -6.01
C ILE A 6 5.49 4.71 -5.60
N GLY A 7 5.69 3.74 -4.72
CA GLY A 7 7.00 3.23 -4.38
C GLY A 7 7.34 1.97 -5.18
N ALA A 8 8.40 1.99 -6.00
CA ALA A 8 8.78 0.86 -6.84
C ALA A 8 10.30 0.66 -6.86
N ARG A 9 10.85 -0.10 -5.89
CA ARG A 9 12.28 -0.39 -5.86
C ARG A 9 12.69 -1.44 -6.92
N LYS A 10 13.94 -1.39 -7.38
CA LYS A 10 14.53 -2.31 -8.36
C LYS A 10 14.58 -3.75 -7.87
N GLY A 11 14.95 -3.96 -6.62
CA GLY A 11 15.26 -5.28 -6.05
C GLY A 11 14.06 -6.01 -5.45
N SER A 12 13.10 -6.49 -6.26
CA SER A 12 12.04 -7.39 -5.77
C SER A 12 12.56 -8.82 -5.65
N LYS A 13 12.65 -9.37 -4.42
CA LYS A 13 13.17 -10.73 -4.16
C LYS A 13 12.18 -11.84 -4.52
N GLY A 14 10.91 -11.68 -4.16
CA GLY A 14 9.90 -12.72 -4.38
C GLY A 14 9.53 -12.91 -5.86
N VAL A 15 9.41 -11.82 -6.61
CA VAL A 15 9.17 -11.83 -8.06
C VAL A 15 10.17 -10.87 -8.72
N PRO A 16 11.28 -11.37 -9.30
CA PRO A 16 12.27 -10.52 -9.96
C PRO A 16 11.66 -9.67 -11.07
N GLY A 17 12.01 -8.36 -11.08
CA GLY A 17 11.49 -7.41 -12.06
C GLY A 17 9.99 -7.13 -11.95
N LYS A 18 9.36 -7.48 -10.83
CA LYS A 18 7.91 -7.44 -10.56
C LYS A 18 7.23 -6.18 -11.13
N ASN A 19 7.81 -5.01 -10.87
CA ASN A 19 7.16 -3.73 -11.18
C ASN A 19 6.97 -3.49 -12.69
N PHE A 20 7.86 -4.03 -13.54
CA PHE A 20 7.74 -3.99 -15.00
C PHE A 20 7.25 -5.29 -15.62
N ARG A 21 7.04 -6.33 -14.82
CA ARG A 21 6.50 -7.58 -15.34
C ARG A 21 5.10 -7.33 -15.88
N PRO A 22 4.82 -7.73 -17.15
CA PRO A 22 3.50 -7.56 -17.73
C PRO A 22 2.46 -8.44 -17.02
N ILE A 23 1.30 -7.84 -16.75
CA ILE A 23 0.07 -8.52 -16.34
C ILE A 23 -1.05 -7.98 -17.23
N HIS A 24 -1.78 -8.83 -17.92
CA HIS A 24 -2.77 -8.46 -18.94
C HIS A 24 -2.26 -7.43 -19.95
N GLY A 25 -1.04 -7.67 -20.48
CA GLY A 25 -0.45 -6.87 -21.56
C GLY A 25 0.13 -5.52 -21.16
N LYS A 26 0.13 -5.18 -19.85
CA LYS A 26 0.62 -3.89 -19.37
C LYS A 26 1.54 -4.09 -18.15
N PRO A 27 2.65 -3.31 -17.98
CA PRO A 27 3.50 -3.36 -16.80
C PRO A 27 2.70 -3.24 -15.50
N LEU A 28 3.06 -4.02 -14.47
CA LEU A 28 2.33 -4.03 -13.20
C LEU A 28 2.17 -2.62 -12.60
N ILE A 29 3.23 -1.81 -12.63
CA ILE A 29 3.20 -0.44 -12.11
C ILE A 29 2.17 0.46 -12.82
N ASP A 30 1.89 0.19 -14.09
CA ASP A 30 0.97 1.02 -14.88
C ASP A 30 -0.48 0.91 -14.44
N TRP A 31 -0.87 -0.16 -13.79
CA TRP A 31 -2.20 -0.29 -13.20
C TRP A 31 -2.44 0.76 -12.12
N SER A 32 -1.44 1.02 -11.26
CA SER A 32 -1.53 2.06 -10.24
C SER A 32 -1.27 3.47 -10.80
N LEU A 33 -0.34 3.62 -11.77
CA LEU A 33 -0.09 4.91 -12.43
C LEU A 33 -1.33 5.43 -13.14
N ASP A 34 -1.99 4.57 -13.94
CA ASP A 34 -3.20 4.97 -14.67
C ASP A 34 -4.34 5.35 -13.73
N GLN A 35 -4.48 4.66 -12.60
CA GLN A 35 -5.46 5.03 -11.58
C GLN A 35 -5.18 6.41 -10.95
N LEU A 36 -3.91 6.73 -10.66
CA LEU A 36 -3.55 8.05 -10.14
C LEU A 36 -3.79 9.16 -11.17
N PHE A 37 -3.34 8.96 -12.41
CA PHE A 37 -3.51 9.97 -13.47
C PHE A 37 -4.97 10.18 -13.87
N ALA A 38 -5.79 9.13 -13.83
CA ALA A 38 -7.21 9.23 -14.17
C ALA A 38 -8.08 9.75 -13.01
N HIS A 39 -7.57 9.78 -11.78
CA HIS A 39 -8.38 10.16 -10.61
C HIS A 39 -8.54 11.68 -10.51
N PRO A 40 -9.78 12.24 -10.55
CA PRO A 40 -10.02 13.68 -10.70
C PRO A 40 -9.55 14.54 -9.51
N ARG A 41 -9.24 13.92 -8.37
CA ARG A 41 -8.77 14.62 -7.17
C ARG A 41 -7.26 14.58 -6.99
N VAL A 42 -6.53 13.85 -7.83
CA VAL A 42 -5.06 13.77 -7.78
C VAL A 42 -4.50 14.88 -8.65
N ASP A 43 -3.77 15.79 -8.04
CA ASP A 43 -3.25 16.98 -8.71
C ASP A 43 -1.87 16.76 -9.34
N ALA A 44 -1.06 15.88 -8.73
CA ALA A 44 0.28 15.53 -9.20
C ALA A 44 0.63 14.09 -8.81
N VAL A 45 1.51 13.46 -9.59
CA VAL A 45 1.96 12.08 -9.34
C VAL A 45 3.48 12.05 -9.28
N VAL A 46 4.02 11.28 -8.33
CA VAL A 46 5.45 10.98 -8.20
C VAL A 46 5.68 9.47 -8.10
N VAL A 47 6.81 9.02 -8.65
CA VAL A 47 7.28 7.64 -8.47
C VAL A 47 8.64 7.67 -7.76
N SER A 48 8.70 7.06 -6.59
CA SER A 48 9.95 6.87 -5.85
C SER A 48 10.55 5.53 -6.22
N THR A 49 11.67 5.55 -6.95
CA THR A 49 12.38 4.36 -7.43
C THR A 49 13.88 4.61 -7.51
N ASP A 50 14.68 3.57 -7.33
CA ASP A 50 16.12 3.50 -7.59
C ASP A 50 16.43 2.89 -8.97
N ASP A 51 15.39 2.51 -9.73
CA ASP A 51 15.52 1.98 -11.09
C ASP A 51 15.35 3.09 -12.12
N ALA A 52 16.42 3.37 -12.89
CA ALA A 52 16.42 4.41 -13.91
C ALA A 52 15.37 4.17 -15.03
N ALA A 53 15.07 2.90 -15.36
CA ALA A 53 14.08 2.57 -16.38
C ALA A 53 12.66 2.84 -15.87
N ILE A 54 12.34 2.45 -14.62
CA ILE A 54 11.05 2.77 -13.98
C ILE A 54 10.88 4.28 -13.86
N TYR A 55 11.95 4.99 -13.45
CA TYR A 55 11.92 6.44 -13.32
C TYR A 55 11.61 7.13 -14.67
N ALA A 56 12.37 6.78 -15.72
CA ALA A 56 12.18 7.35 -17.04
C ALA A 56 10.78 7.06 -17.61
N HIS A 57 10.28 5.83 -17.40
CA HIS A 57 8.93 5.44 -17.78
C HIS A 57 7.85 6.28 -17.08
N ALA A 58 7.96 6.44 -15.77
CA ALA A 58 7.00 7.22 -14.99
C ALA A 58 6.98 8.71 -15.40
N VAL A 59 8.16 9.31 -15.61
CA VAL A 59 8.29 10.70 -16.07
C VAL A 59 7.71 10.85 -17.47
N ALA A 60 7.97 9.92 -18.38
CA ALA A 60 7.38 9.92 -19.72
C ALA A 60 5.85 9.83 -19.72
N LYS A 61 5.26 9.20 -18.68
CA LYS A 61 3.79 9.16 -18.47
C LYS A 61 3.24 10.42 -17.78
N GLY A 62 4.08 11.36 -17.34
CA GLY A 62 3.66 12.62 -16.72
C GLY A 62 3.92 12.73 -15.21
N ALA A 63 4.62 11.79 -14.59
CA ALA A 63 5.02 11.93 -13.19
C ALA A 63 6.06 13.05 -13.02
N LEU A 64 6.02 13.76 -11.88
CA LEU A 64 7.00 14.78 -11.55
C LEU A 64 8.41 14.17 -11.42
N ALA A 65 9.40 14.86 -11.95
CA ALA A 65 10.79 14.44 -11.99
C ALA A 65 11.50 14.75 -10.65
N ILE A 66 11.22 13.94 -9.61
CA ILE A 66 11.79 14.10 -8.26
C ILE A 66 13.20 13.51 -8.09
N GLY A 67 13.80 12.98 -9.15
CA GLY A 67 15.07 12.27 -9.11
C GLY A 67 14.94 10.81 -8.65
N LEU A 68 16.05 10.08 -8.71
CA LEU A 68 16.12 8.69 -8.22
C LEU A 68 16.11 8.66 -6.69
N ARG A 69 15.51 7.61 -6.15
CA ARG A 69 15.50 7.33 -4.72
C ARG A 69 16.94 7.14 -4.22
N PRO A 70 17.35 7.82 -3.13
CA PRO A 70 18.67 7.61 -2.52
C PRO A 70 18.89 6.14 -2.12
N ALA A 71 20.11 5.65 -2.29
CA ALA A 71 20.45 4.24 -2.06
C ALA A 71 20.09 3.73 -0.66
N HIS A 72 20.25 4.56 0.38
CA HIS A 72 19.90 4.18 1.76
C HIS A 72 18.40 3.96 1.97
N LEU A 73 17.54 4.50 1.10
CA LEU A 73 16.09 4.27 1.09
C LEU A 73 15.65 3.15 0.12
N ALA A 74 16.60 2.52 -0.58
CA ALA A 74 16.35 1.44 -1.53
C ALA A 74 16.79 0.06 -1.02
N THR A 75 17.24 -0.03 0.24
CA THR A 75 17.65 -1.29 0.87
C THR A 75 16.46 -2.17 1.23
N ASP A 76 16.72 -3.47 1.49
CA ASP A 76 15.67 -4.42 1.93
C ASP A 76 15.05 -4.07 3.28
N THR A 77 15.76 -3.32 4.11
CA THR A 77 15.34 -2.89 5.45
C THR A 77 14.83 -1.46 5.49
N ALA A 78 14.86 -0.75 4.36
CA ALA A 78 14.34 0.61 4.28
C ALA A 78 12.83 0.63 4.45
N GLY A 79 12.37 1.25 5.52
CA GLY A 79 10.94 1.39 5.82
C GLY A 79 10.21 2.31 4.82
N LYS A 80 8.96 2.00 4.53
CA LYS A 80 8.07 2.77 3.64
C LYS A 80 7.98 4.25 4.09
N TRP A 81 8.04 4.51 5.40
CA TRP A 81 7.91 5.85 5.98
C TRP A 81 8.97 6.83 5.47
N GLY A 82 10.24 6.47 5.55
CA GLY A 82 11.34 7.31 5.03
C GLY A 82 11.27 7.54 3.52
N VAL A 83 10.77 6.57 2.77
CA VAL A 83 10.52 6.70 1.32
C VAL A 83 9.43 7.75 1.05
N TRP A 84 8.34 7.74 1.82
CA TRP A 84 7.27 8.71 1.70
C TRP A 84 7.71 10.12 2.09
N GLN A 85 8.48 10.27 3.20
CA GLN A 85 9.05 11.55 3.61
C GLN A 85 9.96 12.15 2.53
N HIS A 86 10.82 11.33 1.94
CA HIS A 86 11.68 11.75 0.83
C HIS A 86 10.86 12.20 -0.38
N ALA A 87 9.85 11.41 -0.79
CA ALA A 87 9.00 11.72 -1.94
C ALA A 87 8.21 13.03 -1.74
N LEU A 88 7.64 13.22 -0.54
CA LEU A 88 6.93 14.46 -0.19
C LEU A 88 7.87 15.68 -0.26
N ALA A 89 9.04 15.59 0.37
CA ALA A 89 10.02 16.68 0.42
C ALA A 89 10.57 17.05 -0.98
N ALA A 90 10.74 16.06 -1.86
CA ALA A 90 11.19 16.27 -3.23
C ALA A 90 10.10 16.82 -4.16
N ALA A 91 8.83 16.50 -3.89
CA ALA A 91 7.70 16.93 -4.73
C ALA A 91 7.23 18.37 -4.43
N GLU A 92 7.22 18.80 -3.17
CA GLU A 92 6.67 20.11 -2.79
C GLU A 92 7.33 21.31 -3.47
N PRO A 93 8.66 21.37 -3.69
CA PRO A 93 9.29 22.44 -4.45
C PRO A 93 8.85 22.51 -5.92
N LEU A 94 8.37 21.39 -6.48
CA LEU A 94 7.96 21.29 -7.88
C LEU A 94 6.46 21.55 -8.09
N ALA A 95 5.65 21.15 -7.12
CA ALA A 95 4.19 21.12 -7.28
C ALA A 95 3.44 22.05 -6.31
N GLY A 96 4.11 22.55 -5.28
CA GLY A 96 3.48 23.38 -4.25
C GLY A 96 2.97 22.59 -3.03
N PRO A 97 2.26 23.24 -2.09
CA PRO A 97 1.90 22.64 -0.81
C PRO A 97 0.96 21.46 -0.95
N VAL A 98 1.32 20.33 -0.33
CA VAL A 98 0.52 19.12 -0.29
C VAL A 98 -0.45 19.13 0.90
N THR A 99 -1.72 18.84 0.65
CA THR A 99 -2.78 18.74 1.68
C THR A 99 -3.13 17.30 2.01
N ALA A 100 -2.88 16.35 1.09
CA ALA A 100 -2.97 14.91 1.34
C ALA A 100 -1.92 14.18 0.49
N PHE A 101 -1.24 13.21 1.10
CA PHE A 101 -0.31 12.30 0.44
C PHE A 101 -1.02 10.97 0.23
N LEU A 102 -1.23 10.59 -1.04
CA LEU A 102 -1.92 9.36 -1.44
C LEU A 102 -0.90 8.36 -1.98
N ASP A 103 -0.59 7.30 -1.23
CA ASP A 103 0.27 6.21 -1.70
C ASP A 103 -0.56 5.05 -2.23
N LEU A 104 -0.22 4.57 -3.42
CA LEU A 104 -0.76 3.35 -4.00
C LEU A 104 0.35 2.32 -4.20
N ASP A 105 0.22 1.16 -3.54
CA ASP A 105 1.14 0.06 -3.82
C ASP A 105 0.89 -0.52 -5.22
N CYS A 106 1.94 -0.60 -6.03
CA CYS A 106 1.84 -1.18 -7.37
C CYS A 106 1.61 -2.69 -7.34
N THR A 107 1.88 -3.35 -6.22
CA THR A 107 1.70 -4.79 -6.00
C THR A 107 0.25 -5.19 -5.74
N SER A 108 -0.66 -4.23 -5.56
CA SER A 108 -2.10 -4.45 -5.34
C SER A 108 -2.95 -3.90 -6.50
N PRO A 109 -2.88 -4.48 -7.71
CA PRO A 109 -3.54 -3.93 -8.90
C PRO A 109 -5.07 -4.17 -8.93
N LEU A 110 -5.61 -5.00 -8.03
CA LEU A 110 -7.05 -5.31 -7.93
C LEU A 110 -7.88 -4.18 -7.31
N ARG A 111 -7.24 -3.13 -6.80
CA ARG A 111 -7.88 -1.92 -6.31
C ARG A 111 -8.71 -1.26 -7.41
N LEU A 112 -9.91 -0.78 -7.04
CA LEU A 112 -10.77 -0.01 -7.94
C LEU A 112 -10.60 1.50 -7.71
N PRO A 113 -10.93 2.36 -8.69
CA PRO A 113 -10.97 3.81 -8.51
C PRO A 113 -11.88 4.25 -7.35
N SER A 114 -12.98 3.52 -7.11
CA SER A 114 -13.88 3.75 -5.98
C SER A 114 -13.23 3.53 -4.61
N ASP A 115 -12.23 2.65 -4.51
CA ASP A 115 -11.49 2.44 -3.26
C ASP A 115 -10.60 3.65 -2.94
N ILE A 116 -10.01 4.26 -3.96
CA ILE A 116 -9.23 5.51 -3.82
C ILE A 116 -10.15 6.64 -3.38
N THR A 117 -11.29 6.80 -4.06
CA THR A 117 -12.30 7.82 -3.72
C THR A 117 -12.78 7.65 -2.27
N GLY A 118 -13.15 6.43 -1.88
CA GLY A 118 -13.64 6.14 -0.53
C GLY A 118 -12.59 6.40 0.57
N ALA A 119 -11.33 6.07 0.32
CA ALA A 119 -10.24 6.37 1.25
C ALA A 119 -10.01 7.88 1.41
N LEU A 120 -10.05 8.64 0.31
CA LEU A 120 -9.96 10.11 0.33
C LEU A 120 -11.16 10.77 1.01
N ASP A 121 -12.37 10.24 0.81
CA ASP A 121 -13.59 10.74 1.46
C ASP A 121 -13.55 10.49 2.97
N LEU A 122 -13.13 9.31 3.38
CA LEU A 122 -12.94 8.97 4.79
C LEU A 122 -11.88 9.86 5.45
N PHE A 123 -10.78 10.12 4.74
CA PHE A 123 -9.73 11.03 5.21
C PHE A 123 -10.26 12.45 5.40
N ALA A 124 -11.00 12.99 4.44
CA ALA A 124 -11.60 14.31 4.51
C ALA A 124 -12.64 14.42 5.64
N ALA A 125 -13.51 13.40 5.78
CA ALA A 125 -14.61 13.42 6.73
C ALA A 125 -14.15 13.25 8.20
N LYS A 126 -13.10 12.47 8.45
CA LYS A 126 -12.65 12.10 9.80
C LYS A 126 -11.39 12.83 10.24
N ALA A 127 -10.67 13.48 9.32
CA ALA A 127 -9.41 14.17 9.55
C ALA A 127 -8.43 13.36 10.46
N PRO A 128 -8.13 12.10 10.14
CA PRO A 128 -7.15 11.31 10.87
C PRO A 128 -5.73 11.73 10.47
N ASP A 129 -4.73 11.21 11.17
CA ASP A 129 -3.35 11.31 10.72
C ASP A 129 -3.10 10.44 9.47
N MET A 130 -3.76 9.28 9.39
CA MET A 130 -3.70 8.40 8.21
C MET A 130 -4.97 7.56 8.05
N VAL A 131 -5.38 7.35 6.81
CA VAL A 131 -6.29 6.27 6.40
C VAL A 131 -5.45 5.18 5.75
N MET A 132 -5.73 3.91 6.10
CA MET A 132 -5.03 2.75 5.59
C MET A 132 -6.04 1.73 5.10
N SER A 133 -5.84 1.18 3.90
CA SER A 133 -6.68 0.09 3.41
C SER A 133 -6.48 -1.18 4.23
N CYS A 134 -7.60 -1.81 4.58
CA CYS A 134 -7.66 -3.05 5.35
C CYS A 134 -8.78 -3.95 4.80
N CYS A 135 -8.75 -5.22 5.12
CA CYS A 135 -9.89 -6.12 5.00
C CYS A 135 -10.13 -6.87 6.31
N GLU A 136 -11.28 -7.51 6.45
CA GLU A 136 -11.52 -8.39 7.58
C GLU A 136 -10.55 -9.57 7.56
N ALA A 137 -9.88 -9.83 8.68
CA ALA A 137 -8.85 -10.85 8.75
C ALA A 137 -9.44 -12.26 8.57
N ARG A 138 -8.88 -13.02 7.61
CA ARG A 138 -9.26 -14.41 7.39
C ARG A 138 -8.85 -15.31 8.56
N LYS A 139 -7.75 -15.00 9.20
CA LYS A 139 -7.27 -15.64 10.43
C LYS A 139 -7.31 -14.67 11.60
N ASN A 140 -7.51 -15.18 12.81
CA ASN A 140 -7.71 -14.34 13.98
C ASN A 140 -6.73 -14.74 15.09
N PRO A 141 -5.94 -13.81 15.65
CA PRO A 141 -4.93 -14.10 16.66
C PRO A 141 -5.54 -14.57 18.00
N TYR A 142 -6.83 -14.33 18.23
CA TYR A 142 -7.54 -14.79 19.42
C TYR A 142 -8.17 -16.18 19.25
N PHE A 143 -8.13 -16.76 18.04
CA PHE A 143 -8.83 -17.99 17.73
C PHE A 143 -7.99 -19.05 17.00
N ASN A 144 -7.37 -18.71 15.87
CA ASN A 144 -6.76 -19.68 14.94
C ASN A 144 -5.43 -19.25 14.30
N LEU A 145 -4.80 -18.20 14.83
CA LEU A 145 -3.36 -17.98 14.68
C LEU A 145 -2.65 -18.53 15.91
N VAL A 146 -1.59 -19.28 15.69
CA VAL A 146 -0.86 -19.98 16.76
C VAL A 146 0.63 -19.67 16.69
N GLU A 147 1.27 -19.67 17.84
CA GLU A 147 2.70 -19.46 18.01
C GLU A 147 3.31 -20.66 18.76
N PRO A 148 4.54 -21.10 18.42
CA PRO A 148 5.25 -22.10 19.20
C PRO A 148 5.86 -21.45 20.47
N ASP A 149 5.82 -22.16 21.60
CA ASP A 149 6.60 -21.82 22.77
C ASP A 149 8.05 -22.32 22.66
N ALA A 150 8.85 -22.13 23.72
CA ALA A 150 10.24 -22.55 23.78
C ALA A 150 10.44 -24.08 23.64
N THR A 151 9.40 -24.87 23.85
CA THR A 151 9.41 -26.35 23.71
C THR A 151 8.93 -26.80 22.33
N GLY A 152 8.40 -25.86 21.51
CA GLY A 152 7.77 -26.13 20.20
C GLY A 152 6.28 -26.48 20.31
N ALA A 153 5.67 -26.44 21.50
CA ALA A 153 4.24 -26.64 21.66
C ALA A 153 3.45 -25.41 21.19
N LEU A 154 2.34 -25.65 20.47
CA LEU A 154 1.54 -24.56 19.89
C LEU A 154 0.51 -24.03 20.88
N HIS A 155 0.38 -22.72 20.92
CA HIS A 155 -0.69 -22.01 21.65
C HIS A 155 -1.30 -20.90 20.79
N VAL A 156 -2.51 -20.45 21.12
CA VAL A 156 -3.17 -19.33 20.44
C VAL A 156 -2.35 -18.06 20.68
N SER A 157 -2.09 -17.28 19.63
CA SER A 157 -1.21 -16.10 19.64
C SER A 157 -1.63 -15.05 20.68
N LYS A 158 -2.95 -14.78 20.82
CA LYS A 158 -3.52 -13.86 21.80
C LYS A 158 -4.65 -14.52 22.56
N PRO A 159 -4.37 -15.38 23.58
CA PRO A 159 -5.42 -16.06 24.33
C PRO A 159 -6.25 -15.06 25.15
N LEU A 160 -7.57 -15.26 25.17
CA LEU A 160 -8.49 -14.53 26.03
C LEU A 160 -8.88 -15.37 27.23
N PRO A 161 -9.20 -14.74 28.39
CA PRO A 161 -9.77 -15.45 29.55
C PRO A 161 -11.03 -16.23 29.14
N GLY A 162 -11.10 -17.52 29.50
CA GLY A 162 -12.21 -18.42 29.11
C GLY A 162 -12.11 -19.02 27.72
N GLY A 163 -11.10 -18.64 26.93
CA GLY A 163 -10.90 -19.14 25.57
C GLY A 163 -11.91 -18.59 24.55
N VAL A 164 -11.67 -18.88 23.27
CA VAL A 164 -12.58 -18.58 22.14
C VAL A 164 -12.85 -19.89 21.42
N VAL A 165 -14.10 -20.33 21.42
CA VAL A 165 -14.50 -21.62 20.82
C VAL A 165 -15.14 -21.47 19.45
N ALA A 166 -15.53 -20.25 19.07
CA ALA A 166 -16.12 -19.94 17.76
C ALA A 166 -15.64 -18.56 17.27
N ARG A 167 -15.44 -18.44 15.95
CA ARG A 167 -14.96 -17.19 15.30
C ARG A 167 -15.77 -15.97 15.72
N GLN A 168 -17.09 -16.10 15.83
CA GLN A 168 -18.01 -15.00 16.16
C GLN A 168 -17.82 -14.44 17.57
N GLN A 169 -17.12 -15.17 18.46
CA GLN A 169 -16.78 -14.74 19.81
C GLN A 169 -15.44 -13.99 19.87
N ALA A 170 -14.63 -14.11 18.83
CA ALA A 170 -13.35 -13.43 18.77
C ALA A 170 -13.54 -11.94 18.49
N PRO A 171 -12.71 -11.05 19.07
CA PRO A 171 -12.66 -9.65 18.67
C PRO A 171 -12.42 -9.49 17.17
N VAL A 172 -13.01 -8.46 16.58
CA VAL A 172 -12.76 -8.12 15.17
C VAL A 172 -11.29 -7.75 14.99
N VAL A 173 -10.67 -8.31 13.95
CA VAL A 173 -9.29 -8.04 13.54
C VAL A 173 -9.27 -7.80 12.05
N TYR A 174 -8.46 -6.83 11.62
CA TYR A 174 -8.26 -6.52 10.23
C TYR A 174 -6.87 -6.95 9.76
N GLU A 175 -6.79 -7.44 8.54
CA GLU A 175 -5.52 -7.55 7.80
C GLU A 175 -5.20 -6.21 7.16
N HIS A 176 -3.96 -5.74 7.32
CA HIS A 176 -3.45 -4.60 6.60
C HIS A 176 -3.30 -4.96 5.12
N ALA A 177 -4.07 -4.30 4.27
CA ALA A 177 -3.95 -4.43 2.83
C ALA A 177 -2.93 -3.40 2.31
N ALA A 178 -1.81 -3.88 1.78
CA ALA A 178 -0.80 -3.02 1.16
C ALA A 178 -1.30 -2.48 -0.18
N SER A 179 -2.29 -1.60 -0.15
CA SER A 179 -2.98 -1.10 -1.36
C SER A 179 -3.05 0.43 -1.40
N THR A 180 -3.80 1.04 -0.48
CA THR A 180 -4.09 2.48 -0.51
C THR A 180 -3.85 3.10 0.87
N TYR A 181 -3.11 4.21 0.89
CA TYR A 181 -2.87 5.01 2.10
C TYR A 181 -3.12 6.47 1.79
N VAL A 182 -3.82 7.16 2.68
CA VAL A 182 -3.97 8.61 2.62
C VAL A 182 -3.40 9.19 3.91
N VAL A 183 -2.34 9.98 3.80
CA VAL A 183 -1.54 10.46 4.93
C VAL A 183 -1.59 11.98 5.02
N ALA A 184 -1.82 12.50 6.22
CA ALA A 184 -1.70 13.93 6.49
C ALA A 184 -0.23 14.37 6.38
N PRO A 185 0.13 15.35 5.53
CA PRO A 185 1.54 15.73 5.33
C PRO A 185 2.23 16.21 6.63
N GLY A 186 1.48 16.86 7.51
CA GLY A 186 1.98 17.26 8.83
C GLY A 186 2.36 16.07 9.71
N TYR A 187 1.58 14.99 9.67
CA TYR A 187 1.90 13.73 10.33
C TYR A 187 3.11 13.07 9.70
N LEU A 188 3.13 12.97 8.38
CA LEU A 188 4.24 12.36 7.65
C LEU A 188 5.59 13.03 7.95
N ARG A 189 5.62 14.36 8.16
CA ARG A 189 6.86 15.09 8.49
C ARG A 189 7.33 14.87 9.93
N ARG A 190 6.41 14.76 10.91
CA ARG A 190 6.77 14.71 12.33
C ARG A 190 7.01 13.31 12.89
N ALA A 191 6.27 12.30 12.37
CA ALA A 191 6.32 10.95 12.88
C ALA A 191 7.49 10.15 12.30
N GLN A 192 7.88 9.09 13.01
CA GLN A 192 8.93 8.17 12.61
C GLN A 192 8.37 6.85 12.03
N GLY A 193 7.05 6.65 12.10
CA GLY A 193 6.40 5.43 11.63
C GLY A 193 4.90 5.52 11.49
N LEU A 194 4.32 4.42 11.00
CA LEU A 194 2.90 4.32 10.64
C LEU A 194 1.95 4.42 11.85
N TRP A 195 2.40 4.05 13.05
CA TRP A 195 1.52 3.79 14.20
C TRP A 195 1.61 4.84 15.31
N GLU A 196 2.25 5.98 15.05
CA GLU A 196 2.42 7.03 16.06
C GLU A 196 1.25 8.02 16.13
N GLY A 197 0.32 7.95 15.18
CA GLY A 197 -0.82 8.84 15.09
C GLY A 197 -2.16 8.09 15.07
N ARG A 198 -3.22 8.84 14.83
CA ARG A 198 -4.56 8.30 14.65
C ARG A 198 -4.70 7.70 13.24
N VAL A 199 -4.50 6.38 13.15
CA VAL A 199 -4.68 5.60 11.93
C VAL A 199 -6.07 4.97 11.92
N ILE A 200 -6.84 5.14 10.85
CA ILE A 200 -8.17 4.53 10.72
C ILE A 200 -8.24 3.63 9.48
N PRO A 201 -8.96 2.48 9.55
CA PRO A 201 -9.07 1.56 8.44
C PRO A 201 -10.09 2.05 7.40
N PHE A 202 -9.72 1.95 6.13
CA PHE A 202 -10.66 1.90 5.01
C PHE A 202 -10.86 0.44 4.62
N LEU A 203 -12.08 -0.08 4.83
CA LEU A 203 -12.35 -1.49 4.61
C LEU A 203 -12.64 -1.78 3.14
N MET A 204 -11.86 -2.70 2.57
CA MET A 204 -12.01 -3.22 1.22
C MET A 204 -12.46 -4.69 1.27
N PRO A 205 -13.17 -5.18 0.25
CA PRO A 205 -13.41 -6.61 0.08
C PRO A 205 -12.08 -7.40 0.00
N PRO A 206 -11.99 -8.58 0.64
CA PRO A 206 -10.75 -9.36 0.70
C PRO A 206 -10.17 -9.72 -0.67
N GLU A 207 -11.00 -9.93 -1.68
CA GLU A 207 -10.58 -10.24 -3.05
C GLU A 207 -9.83 -9.09 -3.73
N ARG A 208 -9.95 -7.85 -3.26
CA ARG A 208 -9.18 -6.69 -3.73
C ARG A 208 -7.98 -6.34 -2.86
N CYS A 209 -7.77 -7.09 -1.78
CA CYS A 209 -6.67 -6.88 -0.84
C CYS A 209 -5.47 -7.81 -1.10
N VAL A 210 -5.46 -8.52 -2.22
CA VAL A 210 -4.36 -9.43 -2.57
C VAL A 210 -3.16 -8.61 -3.01
N ASP A 211 -2.02 -8.85 -2.36
CA ASP A 211 -0.72 -8.26 -2.67
C ASP A 211 0.19 -9.28 -3.36
N ILE A 212 0.94 -8.85 -4.36
CA ILE A 212 1.85 -9.71 -5.11
C ILE A 212 3.22 -9.73 -4.42
N ASP A 213 3.50 -10.78 -3.67
CA ASP A 213 4.81 -11.01 -3.05
C ASP A 213 5.53 -12.24 -3.59
N THR A 214 4.77 -13.25 -4.05
CA THR A 214 5.30 -14.50 -4.57
C THR A 214 4.82 -14.75 -6.00
N PRO A 215 5.44 -15.70 -6.75
CA PRO A 215 4.92 -16.14 -8.04
C PRO A 215 3.49 -16.70 -7.97
N PHE A 216 3.11 -17.28 -6.83
CA PHE A 216 1.75 -17.76 -6.60
C PHE A 216 0.75 -16.60 -6.54
N ASP A 217 1.10 -15.53 -5.79
CA ASP A 217 0.24 -14.33 -5.72
C ASP A 217 0.10 -13.69 -7.10
N PHE A 218 1.21 -13.64 -7.87
CA PHE A 218 1.17 -13.11 -9.24
C PHE A 218 0.16 -13.85 -10.12
N ALA A 219 0.20 -15.20 -10.11
CA ALA A 219 -0.73 -16.02 -10.87
C ALA A 219 -2.17 -15.88 -10.38
N MET A 220 -2.36 -15.76 -9.06
CA MET A 220 -3.68 -15.56 -8.46
C MET A 220 -4.27 -14.19 -8.84
N VAL A 221 -3.48 -13.12 -8.76
CA VAL A 221 -3.91 -11.77 -9.16
C VAL A 221 -4.22 -11.72 -10.66
N GLU A 222 -3.37 -12.32 -11.51
CA GLU A 222 -3.61 -12.40 -12.95
C GLU A 222 -4.94 -13.11 -13.26
N TRP A 223 -5.24 -14.21 -12.58
CA TRP A 223 -6.51 -14.91 -12.73
C TRP A 223 -7.72 -14.11 -12.24
N LEU A 224 -7.60 -13.40 -11.10
CA LEU A 224 -8.65 -12.53 -10.59
C LEU A 224 -8.94 -11.37 -11.54
N MET A 225 -7.91 -10.76 -12.11
CA MET A 225 -8.05 -9.66 -13.06
C MET A 225 -8.81 -10.08 -14.33
N GLN A 226 -8.60 -11.31 -14.84
CA GLN A 226 -9.36 -11.84 -15.98
C GLN A 226 -10.88 -11.85 -15.77
N ARG A 227 -11.31 -11.99 -14.51
CA ARG A 227 -12.73 -12.06 -14.14
C ARG A 227 -13.34 -10.69 -13.83
N SER A 228 -12.50 -9.70 -13.56
CA SER A 228 -12.90 -8.34 -13.18
C SER A 228 -12.76 -7.33 -14.33
N LEU A 229 -12.03 -7.70 -15.38
CA LEU A 229 -11.94 -6.91 -16.62
C LEU A 229 -13.19 -7.18 -17.48
N PRO A 230 -13.84 -6.13 -18.01
CA PRO A 230 -14.99 -6.26 -18.89
C PRO A 230 -14.64 -6.99 -20.20
#